data_9881d241973a009b2ccc39d792b9787a
#
_entry.id   9881d241973a009b2ccc39d792b9787a
#
_cell.length_a   1.000
_cell.length_b   1.000
_cell.length_c   1.000
_cell.angle_alpha   90.00
_cell.angle_beta   90.00
_cell.angle_gamma   90.00
#
_symmetry.space_group_name_H-M   'P 1'
#
loop_
_entity.id
_entity.type
_entity.pdbx_description
1 polymer ?
#
loop_
_entity_poly.entity_id
_entity_poly.type
_entity_poly.pdbx_seq_one_letter_code
_entity_poly.pdbx_strand_id
1 'polypeptide(L)'
;MPKTLKGTRHKEDSSTDLDYYDLPSNVNNKGFVYEEYIFELLKDQNLVPAGFVPAGADNSAPDCKFLWEGKPYNLEIKLDEKADYGQSGLKYNISSNKWFLDGKNTTQDKTMRENLKQLGVEGFVNSKDAWGGAGVPRLFERKSKNEKVTWGDKEYDYKNFPDKYIPINSNTLSSFYNSKKIYYIHIGGYGTYYMGKDPAGMTKFTDILKFNGTLKLRIRKKGSSSSPNYRFSTALLIDKKPSKSSFDITQSDSLDFLIANMS
;
A
#
# COMPACT_ATOMS: atom_id res chain seq x y z
N MET A 1 -29.87 2.33 -0.31
CA MET A 1 -29.72 3.70 -0.86
C MET A 1 -28.39 4.24 -0.40
N PRO A 2 -27.46 4.57 -1.29
CA PRO A 2 -26.18 5.16 -0.90
C PRO A 2 -26.42 6.60 -0.45
N LYS A 3 -25.85 6.97 0.69
CA LYS A 3 -25.87 8.35 1.19
C LYS A 3 -24.88 9.19 0.39
N THR A 4 -25.41 10.12 -0.37
CA THR A 4 -24.66 11.12 -1.11
C THR A 4 -23.93 12.03 -0.13
N LEU A 5 -22.61 12.02 -0.15
CA LEU A 5 -21.78 13.02 0.55
C LEU A 5 -21.87 14.33 -0.23
N LYS A 6 -22.68 15.28 0.26
CA LYS A 6 -22.71 16.65 -0.26
C LYS A 6 -21.51 17.40 0.34
N GLY A 7 -20.49 17.61 -0.47
CA GLY A 7 -19.44 18.57 -0.17
C GLY A 7 -19.99 20.00 -0.25
N THR A 8 -20.06 20.71 0.85
CA THR A 8 -20.33 22.16 0.90
C THR A 8 -19.04 22.90 0.52
N ARG A 9 -19.05 23.53 -0.66
CA ARG A 9 -18.03 24.52 -1.02
C ARG A 9 -18.15 25.73 -0.10
N HIS A 10 -17.18 25.95 0.77
CA HIS A 10 -16.92 27.27 1.35
C HIS A 10 -15.98 28.06 0.42
N LYS A 11 -16.42 29.26 0.05
CA LYS A 11 -15.62 30.23 -0.70
C LYS A 11 -14.65 30.94 0.24
N GLU A 12 -13.43 31.12 -0.32
CA GLU A 12 -12.45 32.15 0.05
C GLU A 12 -11.74 31.98 1.41
N ASP A 13 -10.63 31.19 1.40
CA ASP A 13 -9.38 31.72 1.94
C ASP A 13 -8.21 30.98 1.28
N SER A 14 -7.12 31.75 0.95
CA SER A 14 -6.02 31.33 0.11
C SER A 14 -4.97 30.50 0.88
N SER A 15 -5.38 29.39 1.45
CA SER A 15 -4.52 28.28 1.86
C SER A 15 -5.31 26.99 1.70
N THR A 16 -5.30 26.44 0.48
CA THR A 16 -5.91 25.14 0.18
C THR A 16 -5.01 23.98 0.64
N ASP A 17 -4.61 23.97 1.89
CA ASP A 17 -4.42 22.73 2.60
C ASP A 17 -5.82 22.19 2.90
N LEU A 18 -6.39 21.43 1.96
CA LEU A 18 -7.52 20.56 2.28
C LEU A 18 -7.07 19.74 3.48
N ASP A 19 -7.60 20.09 4.64
CA ASP A 19 -7.25 19.45 5.88
C ASP A 19 -7.54 17.96 5.71
N TYR A 20 -6.49 17.20 5.48
CA TYR A 20 -6.40 15.74 5.43
C TYR A 20 -7.12 15.06 6.62
N TYR A 21 -7.59 15.84 7.57
CA TYR A 21 -8.21 15.41 8.81
C TYR A 21 -9.73 15.37 8.79
N ASP A 22 -10.40 15.80 7.74
CA ASP A 22 -11.89 15.76 7.64
C ASP A 22 -12.48 14.40 7.20
N LEU A 23 -11.64 13.36 7.07
CA LEU A 23 -12.18 12.02 6.92
C LEU A 23 -12.89 11.62 8.23
N PRO A 24 -14.15 11.14 8.16
CA PRO A 24 -14.93 10.79 9.34
C PRO A 24 -14.13 9.89 10.28
N SER A 25 -14.00 10.29 11.54
CA SER A 25 -13.17 9.60 12.56
C SER A 25 -13.63 8.17 12.86
N ASN A 26 -14.84 7.79 12.45
CA ASN A 26 -15.50 6.51 12.70
C ASN A 26 -15.40 5.51 11.52
N VAL A 27 -14.66 5.81 10.47
CA VAL A 27 -14.50 4.91 9.32
C VAL A 27 -13.41 3.88 9.62
N ASN A 28 -13.78 2.60 9.57
CA ASN A 28 -12.89 1.47 9.87
C ASN A 28 -11.73 1.30 8.87
N ASN A 29 -11.77 1.96 7.69
CA ASN A 29 -10.73 1.89 6.67
C ASN A 29 -10.56 3.23 5.94
N LYS A 30 -9.83 4.12 6.56
CA LYS A 30 -9.54 5.46 5.99
C LYS A 30 -8.82 5.40 4.63
N GLY A 31 -8.04 4.35 4.38
CA GLY A 31 -7.35 4.15 3.10
C GLY A 31 -8.34 4.05 1.94
N PHE A 32 -9.36 3.20 2.06
CA PHE A 32 -10.39 3.06 1.00
C PHE A 32 -11.21 4.33 0.78
N VAL A 33 -11.49 5.08 1.85
CA VAL A 33 -12.20 6.36 1.71
C VAL A 33 -11.36 7.37 0.94
N TYR A 34 -10.06 7.38 1.15
CA TYR A 34 -9.15 8.24 0.43
C TYR A 34 -8.99 7.81 -1.04
N GLU A 35 -8.88 6.51 -1.31
CA GLU A 35 -8.87 5.95 -2.67
C GLU A 35 -10.15 6.36 -3.43
N GLU A 36 -11.32 6.23 -2.79
CA GLU A 36 -12.61 6.65 -3.34
C GLU A 36 -12.66 8.17 -3.58
N TYR A 37 -12.17 8.98 -2.65
CA TYR A 37 -12.08 10.43 -2.81
C TYR A 37 -11.26 10.83 -4.04
N ILE A 38 -10.05 10.27 -4.22
CA ILE A 38 -9.20 10.56 -5.38
C ILE A 38 -9.84 10.08 -6.67
N PHE A 39 -10.48 8.90 -6.66
CA PHE A 39 -11.20 8.39 -7.82
C PHE A 39 -12.34 9.32 -8.25
N GLU A 40 -13.21 9.75 -7.32
CA GLU A 40 -14.32 10.65 -7.65
C GLU A 40 -13.80 12.04 -8.09
N LEU A 41 -12.73 12.55 -7.47
CA LEU A 41 -12.08 13.79 -7.89
C LEU A 41 -11.65 13.75 -9.37
N LEU A 42 -10.98 12.70 -9.79
CA LEU A 42 -10.54 12.53 -11.18
C LEU A 42 -11.71 12.26 -12.13
N LYS A 43 -12.71 11.51 -11.69
CA LYS A 43 -13.90 11.16 -12.47
C LYS A 43 -14.78 12.39 -12.74
N ASP A 44 -14.97 13.27 -11.75
CA ASP A 44 -15.74 14.52 -11.90
C ASP A 44 -15.12 15.47 -12.94
N GLN A 45 -13.82 15.33 -13.20
CA GLN A 45 -13.09 16.05 -14.24
C GLN A 45 -12.98 15.28 -15.57
N ASN A 46 -13.67 14.14 -15.72
CA ASN A 46 -13.57 13.23 -16.87
C ASN A 46 -12.16 12.68 -17.12
N LEU A 47 -11.28 12.69 -16.11
CA LEU A 47 -9.91 12.18 -16.19
C LEU A 47 -9.81 10.67 -15.99
N VAL A 48 -10.91 9.98 -15.75
CA VAL A 48 -10.96 8.51 -15.62
C VAL A 48 -11.53 7.90 -16.90
N PRO A 49 -10.95 6.79 -17.41
CA PRO A 49 -11.50 6.10 -18.58
C PRO A 49 -12.95 5.68 -18.38
N ALA A 50 -13.77 5.84 -19.40
CA ALA A 50 -15.18 5.43 -19.37
C ALA A 50 -15.31 3.95 -18.97
N GLY A 51 -16.21 3.65 -18.01
CA GLY A 51 -16.46 2.30 -17.54
C GLY A 51 -15.40 1.72 -16.59
N PHE A 52 -14.36 2.47 -16.20
CA PHE A 52 -13.43 2.01 -15.19
C PHE A 52 -14.11 2.00 -13.81
N VAL A 53 -13.91 0.90 -13.09
CA VAL A 53 -14.36 0.72 -11.71
C VAL A 53 -13.14 0.42 -10.83
N PRO A 54 -12.95 1.12 -9.71
CA PRO A 54 -11.86 0.84 -8.78
C PRO A 54 -11.88 -0.60 -8.28
N ALA A 55 -10.70 -1.15 -8.05
CA ALA A 55 -10.52 -2.54 -7.64
C ALA A 55 -11.07 -2.87 -6.25
N GLY A 56 -11.25 -1.88 -5.39
CA GLY A 56 -11.61 -2.09 -3.99
C GLY A 56 -10.58 -2.96 -3.27
N ALA A 57 -11.02 -4.12 -2.75
CA ALA A 57 -10.12 -5.05 -2.05
C ALA A 57 -9.29 -5.96 -2.96
N ASP A 58 -9.37 -5.83 -4.29
CA ASP A 58 -8.59 -6.65 -5.23
C ASP A 58 -7.19 -6.05 -5.46
N ASN A 59 -6.20 -6.61 -4.80
CA ASN A 59 -4.79 -6.21 -4.92
C ASN A 59 -4.18 -6.48 -6.32
N SER A 60 -4.93 -7.07 -7.25
CA SER A 60 -4.44 -7.38 -8.60
C SER A 60 -4.66 -6.24 -9.61
N ALA A 61 -5.55 -5.31 -9.30
CA ALA A 61 -5.87 -4.15 -10.14
C ALA A 61 -5.33 -2.84 -9.51
N PRO A 62 -5.18 -1.76 -10.27
CA PRO A 62 -4.79 -0.47 -9.73
C PRO A 62 -5.92 0.15 -8.92
N ASP A 63 -5.58 0.99 -7.95
CA ASP A 63 -6.56 1.74 -7.16
C ASP A 63 -7.36 2.70 -8.04
N CYS A 64 -6.69 3.33 -9.02
CA CYS A 64 -7.31 4.22 -9.99
C CYS A 64 -6.60 4.17 -11.35
N LYS A 65 -7.20 4.82 -12.35
CA LYS A 65 -6.58 5.18 -13.63
C LYS A 65 -6.82 6.64 -13.93
N PHE A 66 -5.84 7.29 -14.56
CA PHE A 66 -6.02 8.63 -15.10
C PHE A 66 -5.71 8.65 -16.60
N LEU A 67 -6.34 9.59 -17.31
CA LEU A 67 -6.12 9.84 -18.73
C LEU A 67 -5.01 10.87 -18.91
N TRP A 68 -4.12 10.60 -19.87
CA TRP A 68 -3.08 11.50 -20.33
C TRP A 68 -2.86 11.27 -21.83
N GLU A 69 -2.96 12.30 -22.63
CA GLU A 69 -2.87 12.23 -24.10
C GLU A 69 -3.73 11.08 -24.68
N GLY A 70 -4.98 11.00 -24.26
CA GLY A 70 -5.94 9.98 -24.68
C GLY A 70 -5.65 8.56 -24.22
N LYS A 71 -4.62 8.33 -23.39
CA LYS A 71 -4.22 7.01 -22.92
C LYS A 71 -4.43 6.85 -21.41
N PRO A 72 -4.90 5.67 -20.96
CA PRO A 72 -5.08 5.39 -19.55
C PRO A 72 -3.77 4.93 -18.88
N TYR A 73 -3.44 5.50 -17.75
CA TYR A 73 -2.31 5.10 -16.90
C TYR A 73 -2.80 4.68 -15.51
N ASN A 74 -2.24 3.61 -15.00
CA ASN A 74 -2.56 3.09 -13.68
C ASN A 74 -1.91 3.93 -12.58
N LEU A 75 -2.71 4.25 -11.56
CA LEU A 75 -2.33 5.01 -10.39
C LEU A 75 -2.56 4.17 -9.12
N GLU A 76 -1.56 4.10 -8.29
CA GLU A 76 -1.68 3.62 -6.90
C GLU A 76 -1.96 4.81 -5.99
N ILE A 77 -2.81 4.63 -5.00
CA ILE A 77 -3.19 5.68 -4.06
C ILE A 77 -2.83 5.22 -2.63
N LYS A 78 -2.16 6.07 -1.89
CA LYS A 78 -1.83 5.85 -0.49
C LYS A 78 -2.29 7.03 0.33
N LEU A 79 -3.01 6.72 1.41
CA LEU A 79 -3.55 7.73 2.30
C LEU A 79 -2.45 8.63 2.86
N ASP A 80 -1.30 8.04 3.24
CA ASP A 80 -0.16 8.74 3.82
C ASP A 80 1.14 7.92 3.69
N GLU A 81 2.22 8.48 4.20
CA GLU A 81 3.52 7.83 4.23
C GLU A 81 3.59 6.61 5.15
N LYS A 82 2.61 6.42 6.03
CA LYS A 82 2.54 5.29 6.98
C LYS A 82 1.80 4.07 6.43
N ALA A 83 1.20 4.21 5.23
CA ALA A 83 0.48 3.13 4.58
C ALA A 83 1.38 1.91 4.30
N ASP A 84 0.77 0.73 4.20
CA ASP A 84 1.45 -0.47 3.72
C ASP A 84 1.60 -0.39 2.18
N TYR A 85 2.84 -0.32 1.69
CA TYR A 85 3.17 -0.24 0.25
C TYR A 85 3.24 -1.60 -0.44
N GLY A 86 3.08 -2.65 0.30
CA GLY A 86 3.04 -4.02 -0.17
C GLY A 86 3.18 -4.97 1.00
N GLN A 87 2.51 -6.10 0.94
CA GLN A 87 2.55 -7.08 2.02
C GLN A 87 2.47 -8.50 1.47
N SER A 88 3.08 -9.43 2.20
CA SER A 88 2.98 -10.85 1.97
C SER A 88 2.71 -11.57 3.29
N GLY A 89 1.99 -12.67 3.24
CA GLY A 89 1.81 -13.55 4.38
C GLY A 89 3.12 -14.25 4.76
N LEU A 90 3.20 -14.69 6.01
CA LEU A 90 4.21 -15.61 6.50
C LEU A 90 3.54 -16.84 7.09
N LYS A 91 4.03 -18.00 6.73
CA LYS A 91 3.66 -19.29 7.32
C LYS A 91 4.86 -19.94 7.97
N TYR A 92 4.59 -20.80 8.93
CA TYR A 92 5.59 -21.61 9.59
C TYR A 92 5.33 -23.09 9.29
N ASN A 93 6.36 -23.76 8.80
CA ASN A 93 6.33 -25.21 8.58
C ASN A 93 6.87 -25.89 9.84
N ILE A 94 6.00 -26.61 10.55
CA ILE A 94 6.33 -27.28 11.80
C ILE A 94 7.36 -28.41 11.58
N SER A 95 7.25 -29.17 10.49
CA SER A 95 8.13 -30.30 10.21
C SER A 95 9.58 -29.89 9.94
N SER A 96 9.76 -28.72 9.29
CA SER A 96 11.10 -28.19 8.99
C SER A 96 11.55 -27.11 9.98
N ASN A 97 10.71 -26.69 10.92
CA ASN A 97 10.94 -25.58 11.84
C ASN A 97 11.35 -24.28 11.12
N LYS A 98 10.69 -23.96 9.99
CA LYS A 98 11.08 -22.80 9.16
C LYS A 98 9.89 -21.95 8.78
N TRP A 99 10.14 -20.64 8.75
CA TRP A 99 9.27 -19.63 8.16
C TRP A 99 9.46 -19.58 6.64
N PHE A 100 8.38 -19.28 5.93
CA PHE A 100 8.40 -19.03 4.50
C PHE A 100 7.34 -17.99 4.11
N LEU A 101 7.56 -17.32 2.98
CA LEU A 101 6.61 -16.37 2.43
C LEU A 101 5.39 -17.10 1.87
N ASP A 102 4.20 -16.61 2.24
CA ASP A 102 2.91 -17.14 1.81
C ASP A 102 2.09 -16.06 1.09
N GLY A 103 1.23 -16.48 0.18
CA GLY A 103 0.33 -15.59 -0.53
C GLY A 103 -0.52 -16.35 -1.54
N LYS A 104 -1.40 -15.64 -2.22
CA LYS A 104 -2.23 -16.18 -3.29
C LYS A 104 -1.36 -16.56 -4.50
N ASN A 105 -1.91 -17.40 -5.39
CA ASN A 105 -1.23 -17.79 -6.62
C ASN A 105 -1.40 -16.81 -7.79
N THR A 106 -1.73 -15.56 -7.51
CA THR A 106 -1.75 -14.50 -8.52
C THR A 106 -0.34 -14.12 -8.94
N THR A 107 -0.19 -13.59 -10.16
CA THR A 107 1.11 -13.12 -10.67
C THR A 107 1.72 -12.07 -9.78
N GLN A 108 0.91 -11.15 -9.26
CA GLN A 108 1.33 -10.04 -8.40
C GLN A 108 1.86 -10.54 -7.06
N ASP A 109 1.15 -11.48 -6.41
CA ASP A 109 1.62 -12.09 -5.16
C ASP A 109 2.91 -12.90 -5.36
N LYS A 110 3.03 -13.59 -6.49
CA LYS A 110 4.28 -14.28 -6.85
C LYS A 110 5.43 -13.30 -7.01
N THR A 111 5.23 -12.21 -7.76
CA THR A 111 6.26 -11.18 -7.95
C THR A 111 6.67 -10.54 -6.63
N MET A 112 5.72 -10.22 -5.76
CA MET A 112 6.04 -9.70 -4.43
C MET A 112 6.86 -10.68 -3.63
N ARG A 113 6.46 -11.97 -3.59
CA ARG A 113 7.23 -13.00 -2.87
C ARG A 113 8.64 -13.17 -3.42
N GLU A 114 8.81 -13.19 -4.76
CA GLU A 114 10.14 -13.29 -5.38
C GLU A 114 11.01 -12.09 -5.02
N ASN A 115 10.48 -10.86 -5.07
CA ASN A 115 11.21 -9.68 -4.63
C ASN A 115 11.61 -9.78 -3.15
N LEU A 116 10.71 -10.22 -2.27
CA LEU A 116 11.00 -10.39 -0.85
C LEU A 116 12.02 -11.52 -0.58
N LYS A 117 12.01 -12.60 -1.37
CA LYS A 117 13.03 -13.66 -1.31
C LYS A 117 14.40 -13.15 -1.73
N GLN A 118 14.48 -12.39 -2.84
CA GLN A 118 15.72 -11.77 -3.31
C GLN A 118 16.32 -10.80 -2.28
N LEU A 119 15.47 -10.16 -1.46
CA LEU A 119 15.89 -9.35 -0.32
C LEU A 119 16.37 -10.17 0.89
N GLY A 120 16.32 -11.48 0.82
CA GLY A 120 16.77 -12.36 1.90
C GLY A 120 15.78 -12.46 3.08
N VAL A 121 14.50 -12.11 2.89
CA VAL A 121 13.49 -12.07 3.97
C VAL A 121 13.33 -13.43 4.65
N GLU A 122 13.28 -14.53 3.90
CA GLU A 122 13.16 -15.87 4.48
C GLU A 122 14.40 -16.26 5.30
N GLY A 123 15.59 -15.88 4.83
CA GLY A 123 16.83 -16.06 5.60
C GLY A 123 16.82 -15.28 6.89
N PHE A 124 16.42 -14.01 6.82
CA PHE A 124 16.36 -13.15 7.99
C PHE A 124 15.34 -13.62 9.01
N VAL A 125 14.10 -13.91 8.62
CA VAL A 125 13.05 -14.33 9.56
C VAL A 125 13.41 -15.64 10.29
N ASN A 126 14.20 -16.51 9.64
CA ASN A 126 14.70 -17.76 10.21
C ASN A 126 16.02 -17.59 11.00
N SER A 127 16.61 -16.40 11.01
CA SER A 127 17.83 -16.13 11.78
C SER A 127 17.53 -15.89 13.26
N LYS A 128 18.57 -15.97 14.10
CA LYS A 128 18.48 -15.63 15.53
C LYS A 128 18.20 -14.14 15.77
N ASP A 129 18.54 -13.28 14.81
CA ASP A 129 18.30 -11.83 14.90
C ASP A 129 16.81 -11.47 14.73
N ALA A 130 16.04 -12.39 14.16
CA ALA A 130 14.59 -12.26 14.00
C ALA A 130 13.83 -13.28 14.87
N TRP A 131 13.24 -14.30 14.26
CA TRP A 131 12.38 -15.27 14.90
C TRP A 131 12.97 -16.70 14.90
N GLY A 132 14.13 -16.89 14.35
CA GLY A 132 14.84 -18.17 14.39
C GLY A 132 15.20 -18.56 15.81
N GLY A 133 14.73 -19.72 16.24
CA GLY A 133 14.94 -20.20 17.61
C GLY A 133 13.87 -19.77 18.63
N ALA A 134 12.87 -18.96 18.25
CA ALA A 134 11.74 -18.62 19.11
C ALA A 134 10.74 -19.78 19.34
N GLY A 135 10.97 -20.90 18.67
CA GLY A 135 10.12 -22.08 18.75
C GLY A 135 8.94 -22.06 17.78
N VAL A 136 7.98 -22.95 18.00
CA VAL A 136 6.77 -23.07 17.17
C VAL A 136 5.76 -22.00 17.58
N PRO A 137 5.28 -21.15 16.65
CA PRO A 137 4.22 -20.20 16.98
C PRO A 137 2.92 -20.94 17.32
N ARG A 138 2.24 -20.52 18.37
CA ARG A 138 0.99 -21.13 18.85
C ARG A 138 -0.10 -21.17 17.78
N LEU A 139 -0.17 -20.13 16.93
CA LEU A 139 -1.09 -20.11 15.78
C LEU A 139 -0.96 -21.36 14.91
N PHE A 140 0.25 -21.75 14.57
CA PHE A 140 0.49 -22.89 13.67
C PHE A 140 0.43 -24.23 14.42
N GLU A 141 0.82 -24.26 15.68
CA GLU A 141 0.64 -25.43 16.54
C GLU A 141 -0.85 -25.78 16.67
N ARG A 142 -1.73 -24.82 17.02
CA ARG A 142 -3.17 -25.03 17.09
C ARG A 142 -3.76 -25.50 15.76
N LYS A 143 -3.40 -24.82 14.67
CA LYS A 143 -3.87 -25.20 13.32
C LYS A 143 -3.48 -26.61 12.93
N SER A 144 -2.29 -27.07 13.29
CA SER A 144 -1.84 -28.44 12.97
C SER A 144 -2.63 -29.52 13.71
N LYS A 145 -3.22 -29.16 14.86
CA LYS A 145 -4.06 -30.04 15.69
C LYS A 145 -5.56 -29.82 15.44
N ASN A 146 -5.94 -28.96 14.49
CA ASN A 146 -7.33 -28.51 14.25
C ASN A 146 -7.99 -27.90 15.50
N GLU A 147 -7.21 -27.25 16.35
CA GLU A 147 -7.66 -26.58 17.55
C GLU A 147 -7.96 -25.11 17.31
N LYS A 148 -8.90 -24.55 18.10
CA LYS A 148 -9.21 -23.13 18.04
C LYS A 148 -8.09 -22.31 18.68
N VAL A 149 -7.75 -21.18 18.04
CA VAL A 149 -6.80 -20.19 18.56
C VAL A 149 -7.47 -19.44 19.70
N THR A 150 -6.76 -19.22 20.79
CA THR A 150 -7.21 -18.51 21.98
C THR A 150 -6.54 -17.14 22.11
N TRP A 151 -7.03 -16.32 23.02
CA TRP A 151 -6.38 -15.05 23.39
C TRP A 151 -4.99 -15.26 24.00
N GLY A 152 -4.83 -16.29 24.84
CA GLY A 152 -3.52 -16.64 25.42
C GLY A 152 -2.50 -17.07 24.35
N ASP A 153 -2.93 -17.78 23.30
CA ASP A 153 -2.06 -18.12 22.16
C ASP A 153 -1.61 -16.85 21.43
N LYS A 154 -2.53 -15.90 21.23
CA LYS A 154 -2.23 -14.61 20.58
C LYS A 154 -1.22 -13.81 21.42
N GLU A 155 -1.42 -13.69 22.73
CA GLU A 155 -0.53 -12.98 23.63
C GLU A 155 0.87 -13.62 23.66
N TYR A 156 0.93 -14.95 23.74
CA TYR A 156 2.19 -15.70 23.67
C TYR A 156 2.97 -15.37 22.40
N ASP A 157 2.30 -15.44 21.23
CA ASP A 157 2.96 -15.18 19.95
C ASP A 157 3.36 -13.70 19.81
N TYR A 158 2.58 -12.75 20.32
CA TYR A 158 2.96 -11.34 20.34
C TYR A 158 4.21 -11.09 21.18
N LYS A 159 4.38 -11.80 22.28
CA LYS A 159 5.55 -11.69 23.16
C LYS A 159 6.79 -12.33 22.51
N ASN A 160 6.65 -13.51 21.92
CA ASN A 160 7.80 -14.30 21.47
C ASN A 160 8.22 -14.00 20.00
N PHE A 161 7.36 -13.36 19.21
CA PHE A 161 7.61 -12.99 17.83
C PHE A 161 7.40 -11.48 17.62
N PRO A 162 8.22 -10.61 18.25
CA PRO A 162 8.09 -9.16 18.11
C PRO A 162 8.34 -8.70 16.69
N ASP A 163 7.88 -7.50 16.34
CA ASP A 163 8.18 -6.87 15.04
C ASP A 163 9.69 -6.74 14.84
N LYS A 164 10.15 -6.99 13.62
CA LYS A 164 11.54 -6.87 13.18
C LYS A 164 11.63 -6.04 11.91
N TYR A 165 12.72 -5.35 11.72
CA TYR A 165 12.89 -4.41 10.62
C TYR A 165 14.16 -4.72 9.85
N ILE A 166 14.05 -4.71 8.52
CA ILE A 166 15.18 -4.81 7.57
C ILE A 166 15.16 -3.56 6.71
N PRO A 167 16.20 -2.74 6.70
CA PRO A 167 16.34 -1.64 5.76
C PRO A 167 16.37 -2.17 4.32
N ILE A 168 15.61 -1.54 3.43
CA ILE A 168 15.59 -1.85 1.99
C ILE A 168 15.61 -0.57 1.17
N ASN A 169 16.02 -0.67 -0.10
CA ASN A 169 15.96 0.44 -1.02
C ASN A 169 14.61 0.54 -1.77
N SER A 170 14.36 1.69 -2.37
CA SER A 170 13.11 1.96 -3.11
C SER A 170 12.96 1.18 -4.41
N ASN A 171 14.04 0.61 -4.97
CA ASN A 171 13.97 -0.13 -6.25
C ASN A 171 13.06 -1.37 -6.15
N THR A 172 13.01 -2.02 -4.99
CA THR A 172 12.12 -3.15 -4.74
C THR A 172 10.65 -2.78 -4.92
N LEU A 173 10.26 -1.62 -4.39
CA LEU A 173 8.89 -1.12 -4.53
C LEU A 173 8.57 -0.79 -5.99
N SER A 174 9.48 -0.06 -6.67
CA SER A 174 9.32 0.25 -8.08
C SER A 174 9.21 -1.02 -8.95
N SER A 175 10.04 -2.04 -8.68
CA SER A 175 9.97 -3.32 -9.38
C SER A 175 8.62 -4.02 -9.17
N PHE A 176 8.12 -4.05 -7.94
CA PHE A 176 6.83 -4.63 -7.61
C PHE A 176 5.68 -3.92 -8.34
N TYR A 177 5.59 -2.60 -8.25
CA TYR A 177 4.52 -1.86 -8.89
C TYR A 177 4.62 -1.86 -10.43
N ASN A 178 5.82 -1.78 -10.99
CA ASN A 178 6.03 -1.89 -12.44
C ASN A 178 5.57 -3.25 -13.00
N SER A 179 5.69 -4.34 -12.22
CA SER A 179 5.16 -5.66 -12.63
C SER A 179 3.65 -5.69 -12.74
N LYS A 180 2.95 -4.81 -12.01
CA LYS A 180 1.51 -4.56 -12.08
C LYS A 180 1.13 -3.51 -13.15
N LYS A 181 2.10 -2.99 -13.92
CA LYS A 181 1.96 -1.84 -14.82
C LYS A 181 1.47 -0.56 -14.11
N ILE A 182 1.76 -0.44 -12.82
CA ILE A 182 1.52 0.77 -12.03
C ILE A 182 2.83 1.55 -12.01
N TYR A 183 2.82 2.72 -12.64
CA TYR A 183 4.02 3.55 -12.81
C TYR A 183 3.92 4.87 -12.05
N TYR A 184 2.74 5.18 -11.51
CA TYR A 184 2.49 6.39 -10.76
C TYR A 184 1.88 6.06 -9.41
N ILE A 185 2.24 6.86 -8.40
CA ILE A 185 1.71 6.73 -7.06
C ILE A 185 1.38 8.12 -6.51
N HIS A 186 0.20 8.26 -5.95
CA HIS A 186 -0.20 9.42 -5.18
C HIS A 186 -0.15 9.10 -3.68
N ILE A 187 0.50 9.98 -2.92
CA ILE A 187 0.64 9.85 -1.46
C ILE A 187 0.04 11.10 -0.83
N GLY A 188 -1.04 10.94 -0.07
CA GLY A 188 -1.73 12.04 0.57
C GLY A 188 -0.80 12.88 1.44
N GLY A 189 -0.87 14.20 1.28
CA GLY A 189 -0.01 15.17 1.93
C GLY A 189 1.41 15.31 1.36
N TYR A 190 1.78 14.46 0.36
CA TYR A 190 3.10 14.50 -0.29
C TYR A 190 3.06 14.70 -1.80
N GLY A 191 1.92 14.44 -2.45
CA GLY A 191 1.72 14.61 -3.88
C GLY A 191 1.92 13.33 -4.69
N THR A 192 2.11 13.48 -6.00
CA THR A 192 2.17 12.40 -6.98
C THR A 192 3.59 12.21 -7.50
N TYR A 193 3.98 10.94 -7.70
CA TYR A 193 5.33 10.54 -8.10
C TYR A 193 5.28 9.50 -9.20
N TYR A 194 6.35 9.41 -10.01
CA TYR A 194 6.54 8.26 -10.88
C TYR A 194 7.46 7.20 -10.22
N MET A 195 7.16 5.92 -10.51
CA MET A 195 7.78 4.75 -9.87
C MET A 195 8.90 4.17 -10.73
N GLY A 196 9.97 4.92 -10.95
CA GLY A 196 11.15 4.50 -11.72
C GLY A 196 11.01 4.51 -13.24
N LYS A 197 9.79 4.34 -13.79
CA LYS A 197 9.45 4.53 -15.20
C LYS A 197 8.39 5.61 -15.32
N ASP A 198 8.47 6.40 -16.37
CA ASP A 198 7.52 7.46 -16.71
C ASP A 198 6.97 7.24 -18.13
N PRO A 199 6.07 6.24 -18.33
CA PRO A 199 5.56 5.92 -19.66
C PRO A 199 4.64 7.00 -20.26
N ALA A 200 4.07 7.88 -19.46
CA ALA A 200 3.31 9.05 -19.92
C ALA A 200 4.22 10.20 -20.33
N GLY A 201 5.52 10.18 -19.97
CA GLY A 201 6.46 11.26 -20.27
C GLY A 201 6.17 12.54 -19.48
N MET A 202 5.47 12.45 -18.36
CA MET A 202 5.04 13.61 -17.55
C MET A 202 6.20 14.45 -17.06
N THR A 203 7.39 13.85 -16.85
CA THR A 203 8.61 14.56 -16.47
C THR A 203 9.08 15.61 -17.48
N LYS A 204 8.58 15.58 -18.72
CA LYS A 204 8.87 16.59 -19.74
C LYS A 204 8.02 17.85 -19.59
N PHE A 205 6.91 17.75 -18.88
CA PHE A 205 5.88 18.77 -18.82
C PHE A 205 5.56 19.23 -17.39
N THR A 206 5.96 18.45 -16.38
CA THR A 206 5.66 18.74 -14.98
C THR A 206 6.88 18.51 -14.11
N ASP A 207 6.86 19.07 -12.90
CA ASP A 207 7.85 18.81 -11.86
C ASP A 207 7.55 17.54 -11.05
N ILE A 208 6.88 16.54 -11.67
CA ILE A 208 6.63 15.27 -11.02
C ILE A 208 7.94 14.60 -10.61
N LEU A 209 8.06 14.28 -9.34
CA LEU A 209 9.28 13.69 -8.80
C LEU A 209 9.32 12.17 -9.01
N LYS A 210 10.54 11.64 -9.15
CA LYS A 210 10.76 10.20 -8.96
C LYS A 210 10.55 9.86 -7.50
N PHE A 211 9.78 8.80 -7.23
CA PHE A 211 9.67 8.26 -5.88
C PHE A 211 11.04 7.77 -5.40
N ASN A 212 11.56 8.38 -4.35
CA ASN A 212 12.90 8.13 -3.82
C ASN A 212 12.93 7.92 -2.31
N GLY A 213 11.81 7.59 -1.71
CA GLY A 213 11.75 7.27 -0.30
C GLY A 213 12.61 6.07 0.05
N THR A 214 13.25 6.08 1.22
CA THR A 214 13.89 4.91 1.78
C THR A 214 12.83 4.02 2.39
N LEU A 215 12.81 2.74 2.02
CA LEU A 215 11.82 1.78 2.48
C LEU A 215 12.40 0.88 3.57
N LYS A 216 11.52 0.43 4.43
CA LYS A 216 11.79 -0.53 5.48
C LYS A 216 10.85 -1.72 5.35
N LEU A 217 11.38 -2.93 5.42
CA LEU A 217 10.58 -4.13 5.55
C LEU A 217 10.28 -4.35 7.04
N ARG A 218 9.02 -4.39 7.37
CA ARG A 218 8.53 -4.72 8.70
C ARG A 218 7.98 -6.14 8.71
N ILE A 219 8.56 -6.99 9.53
CA ILE A 219 8.05 -8.33 9.78
C ILE A 219 7.21 -8.25 11.05
N ARG A 220 5.92 -8.54 10.93
CA ARG A 220 4.97 -8.38 12.03
C ARG A 220 3.86 -9.42 12.03
N LYS A 221 3.31 -9.63 13.19
CA LYS A 221 2.00 -10.26 13.37
C LYS A 221 0.91 -9.28 12.94
N LYS A 222 -0.18 -9.77 12.39
CA LYS A 222 -1.32 -8.95 12.01
C LYS A 222 -2.62 -9.66 12.41
N GLY A 223 -3.53 -8.91 13.05
CA GLY A 223 -4.82 -9.46 13.46
C GLY A 223 -5.78 -8.39 13.95
N SER A 224 -7.05 -8.79 14.21
CA SER A 224 -8.07 -7.91 14.77
C SER A 224 -7.94 -7.79 16.29
N SER A 225 -8.25 -6.60 16.83
CA SER A 225 -8.33 -6.38 18.28
C SER A 225 -9.51 -7.09 18.92
N SER A 226 -10.59 -7.34 18.15
CA SER A 226 -11.84 -7.96 18.63
C SER A 226 -11.89 -9.49 18.48
N SER A 227 -10.80 -10.12 18.00
CA SER A 227 -10.75 -11.56 17.75
C SER A 227 -9.41 -12.14 18.18
N PRO A 228 -9.37 -13.38 18.71
CA PRO A 228 -8.13 -14.10 18.96
C PRO A 228 -7.42 -14.48 17.65
N ASN A 229 -8.10 -14.45 16.50
CA ASN A 229 -7.50 -14.76 15.21
C ASN A 229 -6.45 -13.71 14.82
N TYR A 230 -5.34 -14.17 14.28
CA TYR A 230 -4.23 -13.33 13.81
C TYR A 230 -3.47 -14.03 12.69
N ARG A 231 -2.55 -13.31 12.06
CA ARG A 231 -1.66 -13.84 11.04
C ARG A 231 -0.29 -13.17 11.13
N PHE A 232 0.72 -13.88 10.72
CA PHE A 232 2.05 -13.32 10.49
C PHE A 232 2.14 -12.76 9.07
N SER A 233 2.80 -11.63 8.90
CA SER A 233 2.97 -11.01 7.60
C SER A 233 4.20 -10.12 7.56
N THR A 234 4.68 -9.87 6.33
CA THR A 234 5.61 -8.79 6.02
C THR A 234 4.82 -7.57 5.55
N ALA A 235 5.41 -6.38 5.67
CA ALA A 235 4.89 -5.17 5.04
C ALA A 235 6.05 -4.26 4.62
N LEU A 236 5.96 -3.70 3.42
CA LEU A 236 6.85 -2.64 2.96
C LEU A 236 6.35 -1.31 3.50
N LEU A 237 7.24 -0.54 4.11
CA LEU A 237 6.94 0.75 4.72
C LEU A 237 7.95 1.78 4.25
N ILE A 238 7.57 3.05 4.20
CA ILE A 238 8.52 4.15 4.04
C ILE A 238 9.28 4.32 5.36
N ASP A 239 10.62 4.31 5.28
CA ASP A 239 11.48 4.57 6.44
C ASP A 239 11.74 6.06 6.64
N LYS A 240 11.93 6.79 5.54
CA LYS A 240 12.06 8.25 5.54
C LYS A 240 10.97 8.82 4.65
N LYS A 241 10.38 9.92 5.12
CA LYS A 241 9.38 10.65 4.35
C LYS A 241 9.94 11.03 2.98
N PRO A 242 9.17 10.86 1.90
CA PRO A 242 9.58 11.33 0.57
C PRO A 242 9.66 12.87 0.54
N SER A 243 10.45 13.42 -0.36
CA SER A 243 10.37 14.85 -0.65
C SER A 243 8.99 15.17 -1.21
N LYS A 244 8.38 16.28 -0.79
CA LYS A 244 7.06 16.68 -1.30
C LYS A 244 7.15 16.95 -2.80
N SER A 245 6.28 16.32 -3.60
CA SER A 245 6.14 16.58 -5.03
C SER A 245 5.35 17.86 -5.24
N SER A 246 5.78 18.71 -6.15
CA SER A 246 5.00 19.87 -6.60
C SER A 246 3.80 19.44 -7.44
N PHE A 247 3.87 18.30 -8.10
CA PHE A 247 2.75 17.72 -8.84
C PHE A 247 1.86 16.90 -7.90
N ASP A 248 0.72 17.49 -7.52
CA ASP A 248 -0.24 16.89 -6.60
C ASP A 248 -1.64 16.95 -7.21
N ILE A 249 -2.20 15.79 -7.58
CA ILE A 249 -3.52 15.69 -8.23
C ILE A 249 -4.68 16.19 -7.36
N THR A 250 -4.46 16.49 -6.09
CA THR A 250 -5.46 17.09 -5.22
C THR A 250 -5.43 18.63 -5.30
N GLN A 251 -4.41 19.21 -5.93
CA GLN A 251 -4.26 20.65 -6.12
C GLN A 251 -4.81 21.08 -7.48
N SER A 252 -5.46 22.26 -7.53
CA SER A 252 -6.09 22.79 -8.74
C SER A 252 -5.14 22.85 -9.93
N ASP A 253 -3.93 23.41 -9.74
CA ASP A 253 -2.96 23.60 -10.81
C ASP A 253 -2.54 22.28 -11.48
N SER A 254 -2.31 21.21 -10.68
CA SER A 254 -1.99 19.89 -11.20
C SER A 254 -3.18 19.23 -11.88
N LEU A 255 -4.39 19.46 -11.35
CA LEU A 255 -5.62 18.92 -11.92
C LEU A 255 -5.96 19.61 -13.25
N ASP A 256 -5.87 20.94 -13.32
CA ASP A 256 -6.06 21.74 -14.53
C ASP A 256 -5.05 21.36 -15.62
N PHE A 257 -3.80 21.07 -15.22
CA PHE A 257 -2.79 20.57 -16.13
C PHE A 257 -3.16 19.19 -16.72
N LEU A 258 -3.70 18.26 -15.93
CA LEU A 258 -4.20 16.97 -16.41
C LEU A 258 -5.37 17.17 -17.38
N ILE A 259 -6.32 18.05 -17.05
CA ILE A 259 -7.49 18.37 -17.88
C ILE A 259 -7.05 18.88 -19.26
N ALA A 260 -6.09 19.82 -19.27
CA ALA A 260 -5.58 20.41 -20.53
C ALA A 260 -4.87 19.39 -21.44
N ASN A 261 -4.40 18.27 -20.90
CA ASN A 261 -3.62 17.25 -21.62
C ASN A 261 -4.32 15.88 -21.69
N MET A 262 -5.63 15.82 -21.42
CA MET A 262 -6.33 14.52 -21.42
C MET A 262 -6.70 13.99 -22.81
N SER A 263 -6.70 14.84 -23.83
CA SER A 263 -7.11 14.54 -25.23
C SER A 263 -5.96 14.15 -26.14
#